data_c1b3717d1d6889fdd3b90bf292461b09
#
_entry.id   c1b3717d1d6889fdd3b90bf292461b09
#
_cell.length_a   1.000
_cell.length_b   1.000
_cell.length_c   1.000
_cell.angle_alpha   90.00
_cell.angle_beta   90.00
_cell.angle_gamma   90.00
#
_symmetry.space_group_name_H-M   'P 1'
#
loop_
_entity.id
_entity.type
_entity.pdbx_description
1 polymer ?
#
loop_
_entity_poly.entity_id
_entity_poly.type
_entity_poly.pdbx_seq_one_letter_code
_entity_poly.pdbx_strand_id
1 'polypeptide(L)'
;LTNAHPQPALSLWKGQTVHVRYQPFERRFAYVLVLIDLDIDRLDEAAASSALFSVNAPGLFAFRTEDHGAKQKGAPLRPWAESELAKAGITLDGGAIRLVTFPRHLFYKFAPLSLWYGYGPDGDLRGIIYEVNNTFGETHRYVAAVNPGRNAHSAPKSFHVSPFFDVTGTYRFTLRSPEDKLGVVVESLRHEKRLHMANITARRMPATSANLLKLAVTNPLSTLGVTLGIHWQALKVWIRGAAYRPKPAPPETGTTIALSQQIRNADKRKDAA
;
A
#
# COMPACT_ATOMS: atom_id res chain seq x y z
N LEU A 1 -21.44 7.28 -21.78
CA LEU A 1 -20.46 8.36 -21.53
C LEU A 1 -20.65 8.81 -20.08
N THR A 2 -19.98 8.15 -19.14
CA THR A 2 -19.91 8.62 -17.76
C THR A 2 -18.96 9.82 -17.75
N ASN A 3 -19.50 11.01 -17.59
CA ASN A 3 -18.75 12.21 -17.20
C ASN A 3 -18.20 11.97 -15.78
N ALA A 4 -17.10 11.23 -15.69
CA ALA A 4 -16.35 11.15 -14.46
C ALA A 4 -15.73 12.54 -14.24
N HIS A 5 -16.29 13.34 -13.32
CA HIS A 5 -15.60 14.53 -12.83
C HIS A 5 -14.18 14.13 -12.45
N PRO A 6 -13.16 14.86 -12.91
CA PRO A 6 -11.77 14.53 -12.57
C PRO A 6 -11.67 14.48 -11.05
N GLN A 7 -11.14 13.36 -10.53
CA GLN A 7 -10.95 13.21 -9.09
C GLN A 7 -10.07 14.36 -8.56
N PRO A 8 -10.29 14.84 -7.31
CA PRO A 8 -9.45 15.88 -6.71
C PRO A 8 -7.97 15.48 -6.72
N ALA A 9 -7.07 16.45 -6.87
CA ALA A 9 -5.63 16.22 -6.80
C ALA A 9 -5.19 15.64 -5.46
N LEU A 10 -5.89 15.99 -4.36
CA LEU A 10 -5.73 15.42 -3.03
C LEU A 10 -7.08 15.00 -2.46
N SER A 11 -7.15 13.78 -1.94
CA SER A 11 -8.23 13.29 -1.09
C SER A 11 -7.65 12.64 0.16
N LEU A 12 -8.48 12.47 1.18
CA LEU A 12 -8.13 11.74 2.41
C LEU A 12 -8.91 10.43 2.46
N TRP A 13 -8.32 9.46 3.12
CA TRP A 13 -8.98 8.21 3.50
C TRP A 13 -8.91 8.05 5.00
N LYS A 14 -10.04 7.91 5.66
CA LYS A 14 -10.13 7.56 7.08
C LYS A 14 -10.73 6.18 7.23
N GLY A 15 -10.05 5.34 8.01
CA GLY A 15 -10.49 3.97 8.19
C GLY A 15 -9.71 3.23 9.25
N GLN A 16 -9.61 1.94 9.05
CA GLN A 16 -8.88 1.04 9.95
C GLN A 16 -8.11 -0.02 9.17
N THR A 17 -7.05 -0.50 9.79
CA THR A 17 -6.41 -1.75 9.43
C THR A 17 -6.66 -2.79 10.51
N VAL A 18 -6.93 -4.02 10.10
CA VAL A 18 -7.06 -5.17 10.99
C VAL A 18 -6.01 -6.19 10.61
N HIS A 19 -5.25 -6.64 11.59
CA HIS A 19 -4.28 -7.71 11.44
C HIS A 19 -4.76 -8.93 12.19
N VAL A 20 -4.69 -10.08 11.54
CA VAL A 20 -4.96 -11.38 12.14
C VAL A 20 -3.75 -12.28 11.92
N ARG A 21 -3.12 -12.69 12.99
CA ARG A 21 -2.11 -13.74 13.00
C ARG A 21 -2.80 -15.05 13.36
N TYR A 22 -2.58 -16.10 12.59
CA TYR A 22 -3.15 -17.42 12.84
C TYR A 22 -2.15 -18.37 13.49
N GLN A 23 -0.85 -18.15 13.32
CA GLN A 23 0.19 -19.02 13.84
C GLN A 23 1.34 -18.21 14.49
N PRO A 24 2.02 -18.74 15.52
CA PRO A 24 1.79 -20.03 16.22
C PRO A 24 0.54 -20.02 17.10
N PHE A 25 -0.07 -18.86 17.35
CA PHE A 25 -1.34 -18.68 18.07
C PHE A 25 -2.13 -17.55 17.40
N GLU A 26 -3.45 -17.64 17.53
CA GLU A 26 -4.33 -16.64 16.96
C GLU A 26 -4.23 -15.32 17.74
N ARG A 27 -4.10 -14.23 17.00
CA ARG A 27 -4.11 -12.89 17.54
C ARG A 27 -4.66 -11.89 16.54
N ARG A 28 -5.63 -11.10 17.00
CA ARG A 28 -6.27 -10.04 16.25
C ARG A 28 -6.01 -8.69 16.91
N PHE A 29 -5.71 -7.66 16.10
CA PHE A 29 -5.63 -6.27 16.53
C PHE A 29 -5.99 -5.34 15.37
N ALA A 30 -6.43 -4.14 15.74
CA ALA A 30 -6.85 -3.13 14.77
C ALA A 30 -6.31 -1.77 15.17
N TYR A 31 -6.06 -0.91 14.18
CA TYR A 31 -5.72 0.49 14.37
C TYR A 31 -6.54 1.36 13.43
N VAL A 32 -6.83 2.58 13.90
CA VAL A 32 -7.31 3.65 13.02
C VAL A 32 -6.15 4.09 12.12
N LEU A 33 -6.45 4.35 10.86
CA LEU A 33 -5.48 4.91 9.90
C LEU A 33 -6.07 6.09 9.16
N VAL A 34 -5.16 6.97 8.75
CA VAL A 34 -5.41 8.08 7.84
C VAL A 34 -4.43 7.93 6.68
N LEU A 35 -4.95 7.95 5.45
CA LEU A 35 -4.15 7.95 4.25
C LEU A 35 -4.46 9.20 3.43
N ILE A 36 -3.51 9.61 2.63
CA ILE A 36 -3.68 10.58 1.55
C ILE A 36 -3.75 9.84 0.22
N ASP A 37 -4.49 10.40 -0.72
CA ASP A 37 -4.66 9.93 -2.09
C ASP A 37 -4.32 11.09 -3.01
N LEU A 38 -3.22 10.98 -3.70
CA LEU A 38 -2.62 12.02 -4.51
C LEU A 38 -2.65 11.63 -5.99
N ASP A 39 -3.03 12.57 -6.83
CA ASP A 39 -2.66 12.54 -8.25
C ASP A 39 -1.21 13.02 -8.37
N ILE A 40 -0.31 12.14 -8.79
CA ILE A 40 1.13 12.44 -8.77
C ILE A 40 1.57 13.49 -9.81
N ASP A 41 0.71 13.77 -10.79
CA ASP A 41 0.97 14.81 -11.80
C ASP A 41 0.42 16.17 -11.41
N ARG A 42 -0.38 16.23 -10.34
CA ARG A 42 -1.05 17.44 -9.87
C ARG A 42 -0.65 17.80 -8.44
N LEU A 43 0.65 17.62 -8.11
CA LEU A 43 1.17 17.82 -6.75
C LEU A 43 1.07 19.28 -6.29
N ASP A 44 1.22 20.25 -7.18
CA ASP A 44 1.07 21.69 -6.86
C ASP A 44 -0.38 22.03 -6.50
N GLU A 45 -1.34 21.46 -7.22
CA GLU A 45 -2.77 21.59 -6.88
C GLU A 45 -3.09 20.89 -5.56
N ALA A 46 -2.49 19.73 -5.31
CA ALA A 46 -2.62 19.03 -4.04
C ALA A 46 -2.09 19.89 -2.86
N ALA A 47 -0.93 20.54 -3.04
CA ALA A 47 -0.37 21.46 -2.05
C ALA A 47 -1.28 22.67 -1.81
N ALA A 48 -1.88 23.21 -2.86
CA ALA A 48 -2.78 24.36 -2.78
C ALA A 48 -4.14 24.05 -2.13
N SER A 49 -4.51 22.77 -2.00
CA SER A 49 -5.83 22.36 -1.48
C SER A 49 -6.06 22.69 -0.01
N SER A 50 -5.00 22.85 0.79
CA SER A 50 -5.09 23.19 2.21
C SER A 50 -3.77 23.73 2.76
N ALA A 51 -3.83 24.80 3.56
CA ALA A 51 -2.67 25.32 4.29
C ALA A 51 -2.08 24.33 5.34
N LEU A 52 -2.79 23.26 5.69
CA LEU A 52 -2.34 22.23 6.62
C LEU A 52 -1.70 21.02 5.93
N PHE A 53 -1.61 21.06 4.60
CA PHE A 53 -0.96 20.03 3.80
C PHE A 53 0.15 20.66 2.95
N SER A 54 1.30 20.02 2.89
CA SER A 54 2.43 20.49 2.10
C SER A 54 3.01 19.36 1.22
N VAL A 55 3.59 19.75 0.09
CA VAL A 55 4.35 18.88 -0.79
C VAL A 55 5.80 19.31 -0.81
N ASN A 56 6.73 18.37 -0.56
CA ASN A 56 8.17 18.60 -0.50
C ASN A 56 8.63 19.69 0.48
N ALA A 57 7.76 20.08 1.41
CA ALA A 57 8.00 21.11 2.44
C ALA A 57 7.52 20.60 3.81
N PRO A 58 7.96 21.22 4.93
CA PRO A 58 7.41 20.96 6.25
C PRO A 58 5.93 21.37 6.31
N GLY A 59 5.13 20.62 7.10
CA GLY A 59 3.71 20.91 7.32
C GLY A 59 3.14 20.04 8.42
N LEU A 60 1.90 20.33 8.83
CA LEU A 60 1.18 19.50 9.80
C LEU A 60 0.98 18.10 9.23
N PHE A 61 0.50 18.01 7.99
CA PHE A 61 0.57 16.84 7.15
C PHE A 61 1.41 17.15 5.91
N ALA A 62 2.25 16.23 5.50
CA ALA A 62 3.11 16.45 4.35
C ALA A 62 3.26 15.18 3.50
N PHE A 63 3.50 15.42 2.22
CA PHE A 63 3.98 14.43 1.27
C PHE A 63 5.36 14.83 0.78
N ARG A 64 6.29 13.88 0.66
CA ARG A 64 7.58 14.10 0.03
C ARG A 64 7.82 13.07 -1.04
N THR A 65 8.19 13.51 -2.22
CA THR A 65 8.48 12.64 -3.37
C THR A 65 9.62 11.68 -3.08
N GLU A 66 10.63 12.14 -2.31
CA GLU A 66 11.79 11.33 -1.89
C GLU A 66 11.45 10.14 -0.97
N ASP A 67 10.22 10.08 -0.45
CA ASP A 67 9.77 9.00 0.43
C ASP A 67 9.23 7.79 -0.34
N HIS A 68 8.97 7.95 -1.62
CA HIS A 68 8.23 7.01 -2.45
C HIS A 68 8.95 6.73 -3.76
N GLY A 69 8.58 5.63 -4.40
CA GLY A 69 9.10 5.28 -5.70
C GLY A 69 10.60 4.96 -5.67
N ALA A 70 11.40 5.71 -6.42
CA ALA A 70 12.86 5.56 -6.45
C ALA A 70 13.53 5.97 -5.13
N LYS A 71 12.83 6.68 -4.26
CA LYS A 71 13.30 7.18 -2.94
C LYS A 71 14.56 8.03 -3.05
N GLN A 72 14.64 8.82 -4.09
CA GLN A 72 15.72 9.77 -4.34
C GLN A 72 15.14 11.18 -4.46
N LYS A 73 15.86 12.15 -3.88
CA LYS A 73 15.47 13.56 -3.97
C LYS A 73 15.47 14.02 -5.42
N GLY A 74 14.36 14.60 -5.86
CA GLY A 74 14.21 15.09 -7.23
C GLY A 74 13.90 14.03 -8.28
N ALA A 75 13.86 12.74 -7.92
CA ALA A 75 13.46 11.71 -8.87
C ALA A 75 11.97 11.86 -9.24
N PRO A 76 11.63 11.85 -10.53
CA PRO A 76 10.25 11.98 -10.98
C PRO A 76 9.48 10.71 -10.68
N LEU A 77 8.25 10.88 -10.13
CA LEU A 77 7.40 9.75 -9.70
C LEU A 77 6.80 8.99 -10.89
N ARG A 78 6.31 9.72 -11.91
CA ARG A 78 5.62 9.11 -13.06
C ARG A 78 6.51 8.15 -13.86
N PRO A 79 7.71 8.55 -14.36
CA PRO A 79 8.56 7.64 -15.12
C PRO A 79 8.95 6.40 -14.30
N TRP A 80 9.14 6.57 -12.98
CA TRP A 80 9.42 5.44 -12.11
C TRP A 80 8.21 4.49 -12.05
N ALA A 81 7.00 5.00 -11.79
CA ALA A 81 5.80 4.16 -11.68
C ALA A 81 5.47 3.45 -12.99
N GLU A 82 5.59 4.14 -14.13
CA GLU A 82 5.41 3.56 -15.46
C GLU A 82 6.45 2.47 -15.75
N SER A 83 7.71 2.67 -15.35
CA SER A 83 8.74 1.64 -15.49
C SER A 83 8.46 0.39 -14.66
N GLU A 84 7.92 0.55 -13.44
CA GLU A 84 7.52 -0.58 -12.61
C GLU A 84 6.31 -1.34 -13.20
N LEU A 85 5.30 -0.61 -13.69
CA LEU A 85 4.13 -1.19 -14.35
C LEU A 85 4.50 -1.92 -15.65
N ALA A 86 5.42 -1.35 -16.43
CA ALA A 86 5.90 -1.96 -17.67
C ALA A 86 6.56 -3.33 -17.46
N LYS A 87 7.16 -3.60 -16.30
CA LYS A 87 7.69 -4.94 -15.94
C LYS A 87 6.61 -6.03 -15.95
N ALA A 88 5.34 -5.64 -15.72
CA ALA A 88 4.18 -6.52 -15.79
C ALA A 88 3.43 -6.39 -17.13
N GLY A 89 4.00 -5.75 -18.15
CA GLY A 89 3.37 -5.53 -19.45
C GLY A 89 2.22 -4.52 -19.43
N ILE A 90 2.17 -3.63 -18.43
CA ILE A 90 1.09 -2.65 -18.27
C ILE A 90 1.53 -1.30 -18.83
N THR A 91 0.74 -0.74 -19.75
CA THR A 91 0.89 0.62 -20.26
C THR A 91 -0.31 1.47 -19.84
N LEU A 92 -0.05 2.73 -19.52
CA LEU A 92 -1.09 3.67 -19.08
C LEU A 92 -1.53 4.64 -20.18
N ASP A 93 -0.75 4.76 -21.26
CA ASP A 93 -1.04 5.58 -22.44
C ASP A 93 -1.39 7.04 -22.06
N GLY A 94 -0.67 7.61 -21.08
CA GLY A 94 -0.91 8.96 -20.57
C GLY A 94 -2.03 9.10 -19.54
N GLY A 95 -2.66 8.00 -19.12
CA GLY A 95 -3.67 8.02 -18.07
C GLY A 95 -3.13 8.40 -16.70
N ALA A 96 -3.98 8.63 -15.74
CA ALA A 96 -3.64 9.12 -14.41
C ALA A 96 -2.91 8.08 -13.55
N ILE A 97 -2.02 8.53 -12.68
CA ILE A 97 -1.45 7.70 -11.61
C ILE A 97 -1.81 8.32 -10.27
N ARG A 98 -2.46 7.52 -9.42
CA ARG A 98 -2.80 7.93 -8.06
C ARG A 98 -2.03 7.13 -7.03
N LEU A 99 -1.47 7.84 -6.05
CA LEU A 99 -0.74 7.25 -4.94
C LEU A 99 -1.56 7.38 -3.65
N VAL A 100 -1.96 6.24 -3.09
CA VAL A 100 -2.56 6.17 -1.75
C VAL A 100 -1.50 5.73 -0.75
N THR A 101 -1.19 6.59 0.21
CA THR A 101 -0.11 6.37 1.18
C THR A 101 -0.37 7.05 2.52
N PHE A 102 0.47 6.75 3.50
CA PHE A 102 0.47 7.46 4.78
C PHE A 102 1.14 8.82 4.63
N PRO A 103 0.51 9.92 5.09
CA PRO A 103 1.18 11.22 5.11
C PRO A 103 2.30 11.22 6.14
N ARG A 104 3.29 12.09 5.96
CA ARG A 104 4.06 12.55 7.11
C ARG A 104 3.14 13.31 8.06
N HIS A 105 3.30 13.09 9.35
CA HIS A 105 2.65 13.88 10.37
C HIS A 105 3.73 14.62 11.13
N LEU A 106 3.76 15.93 10.99
CA LEU A 106 4.89 16.78 11.41
C LEU A 106 6.20 16.30 10.75
N PHE A 107 7.14 15.83 11.56
CA PHE A 107 8.45 15.32 11.10
C PHE A 107 8.47 13.79 10.88
N TYR A 108 7.47 13.06 11.41
CA TYR A 108 7.49 11.61 11.43
C TYR A 108 6.93 11.01 10.14
N LYS A 109 7.62 10.00 9.62
CA LYS A 109 7.28 9.25 8.42
C LYS A 109 7.34 7.74 8.69
N PHE A 110 6.29 7.03 8.36
CA PHE A 110 6.30 5.59 8.16
C PHE A 110 5.09 5.18 7.32
N ALA A 111 5.34 4.57 6.17
CA ALA A 111 4.31 4.07 5.26
C ALA A 111 4.56 2.58 5.01
N PRO A 112 4.01 1.67 5.82
CA PRO A 112 4.24 0.24 5.68
C PRO A 112 3.74 -0.30 4.34
N LEU A 113 2.72 0.32 3.77
CA LEU A 113 2.15 -0.01 2.47
C LEU A 113 1.73 1.28 1.76
N SER A 114 2.19 1.46 0.54
CA SER A 114 1.69 2.46 -0.40
C SER A 114 1.13 1.76 -1.63
N LEU A 115 0.05 2.31 -2.19
CA LEU A 115 -0.69 1.73 -3.31
C LEU A 115 -0.65 2.72 -4.47
N TRP A 116 -0.06 2.30 -5.59
CA TRP A 116 -0.01 3.10 -6.80
C TRP A 116 -1.01 2.54 -7.80
N TYR A 117 -2.05 3.29 -8.07
CA TYR A 117 -3.11 2.94 -9.01
C TYR A 117 -2.81 3.57 -10.35
N GLY A 118 -2.59 2.76 -11.38
CA GLY A 118 -2.36 3.20 -12.75
C GLY A 118 -3.63 3.05 -13.60
N TYR A 119 -4.13 4.17 -14.09
CA TYR A 119 -5.34 4.23 -14.91
C TYR A 119 -4.99 4.43 -16.37
N GLY A 120 -5.83 3.95 -17.28
CA GLY A 120 -5.80 4.29 -18.68
C GLY A 120 -6.45 5.67 -18.94
N PRO A 121 -6.34 6.20 -20.18
CA PRO A 121 -6.99 7.47 -20.56
C PRO A 121 -8.51 7.38 -20.53
N ASP A 122 -9.06 6.17 -20.59
CA ASP A 122 -10.47 5.83 -20.44
C ASP A 122 -10.97 5.90 -18.98
N GLY A 123 -10.04 6.04 -18.01
CA GLY A 123 -10.32 6.04 -16.57
C GLY A 123 -10.38 4.63 -15.97
N ASP A 124 -10.17 3.59 -16.75
CA ASP A 124 -10.14 2.23 -16.25
C ASP A 124 -8.83 1.93 -15.50
N LEU A 125 -8.93 1.27 -14.37
CA LEU A 125 -7.78 0.84 -13.60
C LEU A 125 -7.09 -0.34 -14.32
N ARG A 126 -5.86 -0.10 -14.81
CA ARG A 126 -5.08 -1.08 -15.58
C ARG A 126 -4.06 -1.83 -14.75
N GLY A 127 -3.51 -1.19 -13.71
CA GLY A 127 -2.48 -1.81 -12.90
C GLY A 127 -2.35 -1.23 -11.51
N ILE A 128 -1.68 -1.99 -10.66
CA ILE A 128 -1.38 -1.57 -9.29
C ILE A 128 0.04 -1.96 -8.89
N ILE A 129 0.73 -1.06 -8.15
CA ILE A 129 1.97 -1.36 -7.45
C ILE A 129 1.67 -1.33 -5.96
N TYR A 130 1.92 -2.44 -5.29
CA TYR A 130 1.96 -2.54 -3.83
C TYR A 130 3.40 -2.28 -3.37
N GLU A 131 3.69 -1.06 -2.93
CA GLU A 131 5.00 -0.69 -2.38
C GLU A 131 5.00 -1.01 -0.88
N VAL A 132 5.72 -2.05 -0.50
CA VAL A 132 5.78 -2.56 0.88
C VAL A 132 7.09 -2.13 1.52
N ASN A 133 7.01 -1.49 2.68
CA ASN A 133 8.16 -1.07 3.47
C ASN A 133 8.19 -1.84 4.79
N ASN A 134 9.38 -2.31 5.16
CA ASN A 134 9.60 -2.90 6.48
C ASN A 134 10.17 -1.86 7.47
N THR A 135 10.26 -2.24 8.74
CA THR A 135 10.85 -1.40 9.78
C THR A 135 12.39 -1.39 9.76
N PHE A 136 13.02 -2.13 8.84
CA PHE A 136 14.47 -2.17 8.65
C PHE A 136 14.96 -1.18 7.58
N GLY A 137 14.06 -0.35 7.03
CA GLY A 137 14.38 0.63 5.99
C GLY A 137 14.42 0.07 4.56
N GLU A 138 13.96 -1.15 4.36
CA GLU A 138 13.92 -1.79 3.04
C GLU A 138 12.55 -1.66 2.39
N THR A 139 12.52 -1.75 1.06
CA THR A 139 11.30 -1.67 0.24
C THR A 139 11.27 -2.78 -0.78
N HIS A 140 10.09 -3.36 -0.99
CA HIS A 140 9.83 -4.28 -2.09
C HIS A 140 8.51 -3.95 -2.77
N ARG A 141 8.40 -4.16 -4.07
CA ARG A 141 7.21 -3.85 -4.87
C ARG A 141 6.61 -5.12 -5.41
N TYR A 142 5.28 -5.21 -5.32
CA TYR A 142 4.51 -6.23 -6.02
C TYR A 142 3.67 -5.52 -7.06
N VAL A 143 3.83 -5.91 -8.33
CA VAL A 143 3.15 -5.26 -9.47
C VAL A 143 2.16 -6.24 -10.07
N ALA A 144 0.93 -5.79 -10.29
CA ALA A 144 -0.11 -6.62 -10.85
C ALA A 144 -0.95 -5.88 -11.89
N ALA A 145 -1.31 -6.57 -12.96
CA ALA A 145 -2.36 -6.12 -13.86
C ALA A 145 -3.72 -6.27 -13.19
N VAL A 146 -4.56 -5.26 -13.35
CA VAL A 146 -5.93 -5.22 -12.82
C VAL A 146 -6.90 -5.53 -13.95
N ASN A 147 -7.82 -6.44 -13.70
CA ASN A 147 -8.87 -6.80 -14.65
C ASN A 147 -10.23 -6.33 -14.12
N PRO A 148 -11.22 -6.07 -14.99
CA PRO A 148 -12.57 -5.77 -14.56
C PRO A 148 -13.13 -6.88 -13.64
N GLY A 149 -13.75 -6.50 -12.53
CA GLY A 149 -14.34 -7.42 -11.57
C GLY A 149 -13.47 -7.69 -10.33
N ARG A 150 -13.34 -8.96 -9.94
CA ARG A 150 -12.60 -9.33 -8.73
C ARG A 150 -11.10 -9.33 -8.98
N ASN A 151 -10.39 -8.43 -8.33
CA ASN A 151 -8.95 -8.30 -8.41
C ASN A 151 -8.26 -9.04 -7.25
N ALA A 152 -7.85 -10.28 -7.53
CA ALA A 152 -7.04 -11.07 -6.62
C ALA A 152 -5.73 -11.43 -7.31
N HIS A 153 -4.61 -11.06 -6.70
CA HIS A 153 -3.27 -11.27 -7.22
C HIS A 153 -2.47 -12.16 -6.26
N SER A 154 -1.58 -12.96 -6.81
CA SER A 154 -0.75 -13.88 -6.03
C SER A 154 0.71 -13.76 -6.44
N ALA A 155 1.60 -13.68 -5.46
CA ALA A 155 3.04 -13.58 -5.70
C ALA A 155 3.81 -14.44 -4.69
N PRO A 156 5.01 -14.95 -5.04
CA PRO A 156 5.94 -15.51 -4.06
C PRO A 156 6.22 -14.48 -2.95
N LYS A 157 6.27 -14.96 -1.72
CA LYS A 157 6.67 -14.11 -0.59
C LYS A 157 8.18 -13.93 -0.62
N SER A 158 8.66 -12.86 -1.22
CA SER A 158 10.09 -12.57 -1.40
C SER A 158 10.64 -11.58 -0.35
N PHE A 159 9.76 -10.90 0.40
CA PHE A 159 10.15 -9.78 1.25
C PHE A 159 9.91 -10.04 2.74
N HIS A 160 10.92 -9.77 3.56
CA HIS A 160 10.89 -9.96 5.00
C HIS A 160 10.26 -8.74 5.70
N VAL A 161 9.06 -8.89 6.22
CA VAL A 161 8.31 -7.82 6.89
C VAL A 161 8.12 -8.03 8.40
N SER A 162 8.50 -9.20 8.93
CA SER A 162 8.28 -9.53 10.34
C SER A 162 9.32 -10.54 10.82
N PRO A 163 9.93 -10.33 12.01
CA PRO A 163 10.93 -11.25 12.56
C PRO A 163 10.33 -12.59 13.03
N PHE A 164 9.05 -12.80 12.90
CA PHE A 164 8.37 -14.04 13.34
C PHE A 164 7.87 -14.89 12.17
N PHE A 165 8.12 -14.48 10.93
CA PHE A 165 7.81 -15.24 9.73
C PHE A 165 8.99 -15.21 8.79
N ASP A 166 9.29 -16.36 8.20
CA ASP A 166 10.26 -16.43 7.10
C ASP A 166 9.68 -15.87 5.78
N VAL A 167 10.53 -15.85 4.75
CA VAL A 167 10.18 -15.40 3.41
C VAL A 167 9.59 -16.52 2.52
N THR A 168 9.23 -17.67 3.11
CA THR A 168 8.63 -18.78 2.35
C THR A 168 7.11 -18.62 2.21
N GLY A 169 6.57 -19.17 1.13
CA GLY A 169 5.12 -19.15 0.87
C GLY A 169 4.71 -18.12 -0.17
N THR A 170 3.47 -17.68 -0.07
CA THR A 170 2.82 -16.84 -1.08
C THR A 170 2.09 -15.69 -0.41
N TYR A 171 2.16 -14.51 -0.99
CA TYR A 171 1.22 -13.43 -0.72
C TYR A 171 0.04 -13.52 -1.67
N ARG A 172 -1.16 -13.29 -1.13
CA ARG A 172 -2.37 -13.05 -1.88
C ARG A 172 -2.87 -11.66 -1.56
N PHE A 173 -3.02 -10.84 -2.60
CA PHE A 173 -3.59 -9.50 -2.51
C PHE A 173 -5.00 -9.56 -3.05
N THR A 174 -5.96 -8.99 -2.34
CA THR A 174 -7.32 -8.76 -2.87
C THR A 174 -7.59 -7.27 -2.83
N LEU A 175 -7.87 -6.72 -4.01
CA LEU A 175 -8.08 -5.30 -4.22
C LEU A 175 -9.55 -5.04 -4.53
N ARG A 176 -10.11 -4.03 -3.87
CA ARG A 176 -11.31 -3.33 -4.29
C ARG A 176 -10.89 -2.01 -4.93
N SER A 177 -11.36 -1.74 -6.14
CA SER A 177 -11.09 -0.45 -6.81
C SER A 177 -11.54 0.72 -5.92
N PRO A 178 -10.69 1.75 -5.75
CA PRO A 178 -10.97 2.85 -4.82
C PRO A 178 -11.92 3.86 -5.45
N GLU A 179 -13.19 3.75 -5.12
CA GLU A 179 -14.23 4.76 -5.40
C GLU A 179 -14.44 5.61 -4.14
N ASP A 180 -15.57 5.39 -3.43
CA ASP A 180 -15.84 5.98 -2.11
C ASP A 180 -15.32 5.13 -0.96
N LYS A 181 -14.94 3.88 -1.25
CA LYS A 181 -14.41 2.92 -0.29
C LYS A 181 -13.12 2.31 -0.81
N LEU A 182 -12.08 2.38 0.00
CA LEU A 182 -10.82 1.67 -0.20
C LEU A 182 -10.89 0.32 0.50
N GLY A 183 -10.49 -0.73 -0.19
CA GLY A 183 -10.38 -2.07 0.39
C GLY A 183 -9.17 -2.82 -0.16
N VAL A 184 -8.25 -3.22 0.72
CA VAL A 184 -7.10 -4.07 0.37
C VAL A 184 -6.95 -5.14 1.43
N VAL A 185 -6.81 -6.39 1.01
CA VAL A 185 -6.49 -7.51 1.88
C VAL A 185 -5.18 -8.11 1.42
N VAL A 186 -4.26 -8.31 2.36
CA VAL A 186 -2.98 -8.98 2.13
C VAL A 186 -2.93 -10.21 3.03
N GLU A 187 -2.85 -11.38 2.41
CA GLU A 187 -2.74 -12.66 3.11
C GLU A 187 -1.38 -13.28 2.87
N SER A 188 -0.76 -13.79 3.92
CA SER A 188 0.44 -14.63 3.83
C SER A 188 0.02 -16.09 4.01
N LEU A 189 0.33 -16.90 3.00
CA LEU A 189 -0.04 -18.32 2.96
C LEU A 189 1.22 -19.20 2.89
N ARG A 190 1.15 -20.39 3.50
CA ARG A 190 2.11 -21.48 3.32
C ARG A 190 1.34 -22.79 3.18
N HIS A 191 1.59 -23.53 2.11
CA HIS A 191 0.84 -24.76 1.78
C HIS A 191 -0.67 -24.53 1.84
N GLU A 192 -1.15 -23.44 1.22
CA GLU A 192 -2.54 -22.95 1.20
C GLU A 192 -3.12 -22.62 2.60
N LYS A 193 -2.37 -22.80 3.68
CA LYS A 193 -2.78 -22.41 5.04
C LYS A 193 -2.45 -20.93 5.28
N ARG A 194 -3.41 -20.19 5.80
CA ARG A 194 -3.26 -18.78 6.13
C ARG A 194 -2.43 -18.63 7.41
N LEU A 195 -1.30 -17.92 7.32
CA LEU A 195 -0.42 -17.61 8.46
C LEU A 195 -0.74 -16.25 9.07
N HIS A 196 -1.01 -15.27 8.20
CA HIS A 196 -1.30 -13.89 8.59
C HIS A 196 -2.21 -13.24 7.55
N MET A 197 -3.06 -12.34 8.02
CA MET A 197 -3.88 -11.47 7.16
C MET A 197 -3.79 -10.04 7.70
N ALA A 198 -3.64 -9.10 6.79
CA ALA A 198 -3.84 -7.68 7.04
C ALA A 198 -4.90 -7.15 6.08
N ASN A 199 -5.83 -6.36 6.57
CA ASN A 199 -6.74 -5.64 5.71
C ASN A 199 -6.70 -4.14 6.00
N ILE A 200 -6.98 -3.34 4.98
CA ILE A 200 -7.24 -1.91 5.08
C ILE A 200 -8.64 -1.69 4.54
N THR A 201 -9.48 -1.03 5.33
CA THR A 201 -10.78 -0.54 4.90
C THR A 201 -10.91 0.93 5.29
N ALA A 202 -11.21 1.79 4.31
CA ALA A 202 -11.33 3.22 4.55
C ALA A 202 -12.42 3.85 3.68
N ARG A 203 -12.89 5.03 4.09
CA ARG A 203 -13.82 5.86 3.33
C ARG A 203 -13.14 7.14 2.91
N ARG A 204 -13.45 7.57 1.69
CA ARG A 204 -12.96 8.83 1.13
C ARG A 204 -13.57 10.01 1.88
N MET A 205 -12.77 11.06 2.04
CA MET A 205 -13.21 12.34 2.58
C MET A 205 -12.45 13.49 1.92
N PRO A 206 -13.05 14.69 1.80
CA PRO A 206 -12.38 15.85 1.22
C PRO A 206 -11.16 16.28 2.06
N ALA A 207 -10.09 16.72 1.39
CA ALA A 207 -8.86 17.22 2.02
C ALA A 207 -8.99 18.70 2.41
N THR A 208 -10.05 19.08 3.13
CA THR A 208 -10.24 20.43 3.64
C THR A 208 -9.39 20.69 4.90
N SER A 209 -9.04 21.95 5.16
CA SER A 209 -8.33 22.33 6.38
C SER A 209 -9.07 21.90 7.66
N ALA A 210 -10.41 21.96 7.65
CA ALA A 210 -11.24 21.51 8.79
C ALA A 210 -11.09 19.99 9.01
N ASN A 211 -11.11 19.18 7.95
CA ASN A 211 -10.93 17.74 8.05
C ASN A 211 -9.51 17.36 8.48
N LEU A 212 -8.47 18.03 7.94
CA LEU A 212 -7.09 17.82 8.35
C LEU A 212 -6.87 18.19 9.82
N LEU A 213 -7.38 19.34 10.26
CA LEU A 213 -7.32 19.74 11.67
C LEU A 213 -8.05 18.73 12.58
N LYS A 214 -9.25 18.32 12.20
CA LYS A 214 -10.00 17.28 12.93
C LYS A 214 -9.19 16.00 13.04
N LEU A 215 -8.53 15.57 11.97
CA LEU A 215 -7.67 14.36 11.98
C LEU A 215 -6.46 14.53 12.86
N ALA A 216 -5.79 15.70 12.84
CA ALA A 216 -4.65 15.99 13.71
C ALA A 216 -5.02 15.93 15.19
N VAL A 217 -6.20 16.47 15.56
CA VAL A 217 -6.67 16.47 16.95
C VAL A 217 -7.18 15.09 17.38
N THR A 218 -7.93 14.38 16.53
CA THR A 218 -8.53 13.09 16.90
C THR A 218 -7.58 11.91 16.75
N ASN A 219 -6.52 12.05 15.97
CA ASN A 219 -5.51 11.02 15.71
C ASN A 219 -4.08 11.65 15.72
N PRO A 220 -3.65 12.29 16.81
CA PRO A 220 -2.42 13.08 16.86
C PRO A 220 -1.17 12.24 16.60
N LEU A 221 -1.23 10.95 16.81
CA LEU A 221 -0.14 10.01 16.60
C LEU A 221 -0.44 9.02 15.46
N SER A 222 -1.26 9.39 14.48
CA SER A 222 -1.73 8.43 13.45
C SER A 222 -0.59 7.65 12.81
N THR A 223 0.46 8.31 12.36
CA THR A 223 1.62 7.64 11.73
C THR A 223 2.57 7.03 12.76
N LEU A 224 2.89 7.76 13.84
CA LEU A 224 3.75 7.26 14.92
C LEU A 224 3.06 6.11 15.67
N GLY A 225 1.76 6.21 15.91
CA GLY A 225 0.96 5.17 16.56
C GLY A 225 0.97 3.83 15.83
N VAL A 226 1.00 3.86 14.50
CA VAL A 226 1.17 2.63 13.70
C VAL A 226 2.51 1.97 14.01
N THR A 227 3.60 2.73 14.04
CA THR A 227 4.93 2.18 14.34
C THR A 227 5.02 1.67 15.77
N LEU A 228 4.58 2.45 16.75
CA LEU A 228 4.55 2.02 18.16
C LEU A 228 3.68 0.78 18.32
N GLY A 229 2.53 0.74 17.64
CA GLY A 229 1.65 -0.41 17.62
C GLY A 229 2.31 -1.67 17.06
N ILE A 230 3.03 -1.56 15.95
CA ILE A 230 3.78 -2.68 15.35
C ILE A 230 4.81 -3.24 16.34
N HIS A 231 5.62 -2.38 16.95
CA HIS A 231 6.65 -2.81 17.91
C HIS A 231 6.03 -3.39 19.19
N TRP A 232 4.96 -2.79 19.70
CA TRP A 232 4.23 -3.31 20.86
C TRP A 232 3.63 -4.69 20.59
N GLN A 233 3.06 -4.90 19.40
CA GLN A 233 2.57 -6.22 19.02
C GLN A 233 3.70 -7.23 18.82
N ALA A 234 4.82 -6.80 18.26
CA ALA A 234 6.01 -7.65 18.12
C ALA A 234 6.52 -8.10 19.50
N LEU A 235 6.65 -7.16 20.45
CA LEU A 235 7.05 -7.47 21.83
C LEU A 235 6.10 -8.49 22.49
N LYS A 236 4.79 -8.29 22.38
CA LYS A 236 3.79 -9.22 22.94
C LYS A 236 3.84 -10.61 22.30
N VAL A 237 4.15 -10.70 21.02
CA VAL A 237 4.30 -11.98 20.30
C VAL A 237 5.58 -12.69 20.75
N TRP A 238 6.65 -11.93 20.94
CA TRP A 238 7.94 -12.46 21.41
C TRP A 238 7.85 -12.99 22.85
N ILE A 239 7.27 -12.21 23.79
CA ILE A 239 7.07 -12.65 25.19
C ILE A 239 6.23 -13.93 25.29
N ARG A 240 5.35 -14.19 24.32
CA ARG A 240 4.54 -15.41 24.24
C ARG A 240 5.27 -16.59 23.57
N GLY A 241 6.59 -16.50 23.37
CA GLY A 241 7.43 -17.58 22.87
C GLY A 241 7.44 -17.76 21.35
N ALA A 242 7.03 -16.76 20.57
CA ALA A 242 7.23 -16.84 19.12
C ALA A 242 8.72 -16.80 18.78
N ALA A 243 9.18 -17.77 18.01
CA ALA A 243 10.58 -17.88 17.60
C ALA A 243 10.98 -16.66 16.74
N TYR A 244 12.06 -16.00 17.15
CA TYR A 244 12.69 -14.97 16.36
C TYR A 244 13.42 -15.59 15.15
N ARG A 245 13.24 -15.03 13.99
CA ARG A 245 13.93 -15.42 12.76
C ARG A 245 14.84 -14.29 12.32
N PRO A 246 16.14 -14.55 12.13
CA PRO A 246 17.06 -13.54 11.62
C PRO A 246 16.61 -13.07 10.24
N LYS A 247 16.88 -11.81 9.95
CA LYS A 247 16.57 -11.22 8.66
C LYS A 247 17.43 -11.88 7.57
N PRO A 248 16.83 -12.45 6.51
CA PRO A 248 17.58 -12.99 5.38
C PRO A 248 18.21 -11.86 4.55
N ALA A 249 19.08 -12.22 3.60
CA ALA A 249 19.53 -11.28 2.59
C ALA A 249 18.32 -10.65 1.83
N PRO A 250 18.43 -9.39 1.43
CA PRO A 250 17.39 -8.76 0.61
C PRO A 250 17.16 -9.57 -0.68
N PRO A 251 15.93 -9.56 -1.24
CA PRO A 251 15.70 -10.22 -2.52
C PRO A 251 16.55 -9.59 -3.63
N GLU A 252 17.02 -10.41 -4.56
CA GLU A 252 17.87 -9.96 -5.68
C GLU A 252 17.20 -8.90 -6.55
N THR A 253 15.89 -8.96 -6.67
CA THR A 253 15.09 -7.98 -7.40
C THR A 253 14.24 -7.17 -6.42
N GLY A 254 14.17 -5.85 -6.62
CA GLY A 254 13.32 -4.96 -5.82
C GLY A 254 11.83 -5.07 -6.16
N THR A 255 11.47 -5.89 -7.17
CA THR A 255 10.11 -5.98 -7.72
C THR A 255 9.75 -7.43 -8.05
N THR A 256 8.54 -7.84 -7.70
CA THR A 256 7.94 -9.14 -8.04
C THR A 256 6.62 -8.92 -8.78
N ILE A 257 6.42 -9.63 -9.89
CA ILE A 257 5.15 -9.60 -10.60
C ILE A 257 4.15 -10.50 -9.88
N ALA A 258 3.01 -9.95 -9.52
CA ALA A 258 1.91 -10.68 -8.92
C ALA A 258 0.89 -11.08 -10.00
N LEU A 259 0.62 -12.38 -10.10
CA LEU A 259 -0.24 -12.94 -11.13
C LEU A 259 -1.71 -12.92 -10.69
N SER A 260 -2.61 -12.61 -11.62
CA SER A 260 -4.05 -12.72 -11.39
C SER A 260 -4.42 -14.19 -11.09
N GLN A 261 -5.32 -14.43 -10.14
CA GLN A 261 -5.78 -15.77 -9.78
C GLN A 261 -6.50 -16.48 -10.94
N GLN A 262 -7.12 -15.76 -11.86
CA GLN A 262 -7.74 -16.35 -13.05
C GLN A 262 -6.70 -16.97 -13.99
N ILE A 263 -5.58 -16.30 -14.23
CA ILE A 263 -4.48 -16.81 -15.05
C ILE A 263 -3.88 -18.07 -14.42
N ARG A 264 -3.65 -18.05 -13.10
CA ARG A 264 -3.08 -19.17 -12.35
C ARG A 264 -3.95 -20.44 -12.39
N ASN A 265 -5.28 -20.29 -12.41
CA ASN A 265 -6.20 -21.43 -12.53
C ASN A 265 -6.22 -22.01 -13.97
N ALA A 266 -5.99 -21.19 -14.98
CA ALA A 266 -5.87 -21.65 -16.37
C ALA A 266 -4.58 -22.46 -16.59
N ASP A 267 -3.44 -22.01 -16.04
CA ASP A 267 -2.18 -22.75 -16.13
C ASP A 267 -2.24 -24.10 -15.39
N LYS A 268 -2.81 -24.14 -14.19
CA LYS A 268 -3.00 -25.43 -13.47
C LYS A 268 -3.87 -26.44 -14.21
N ARG A 269 -4.80 -25.98 -15.06
CA ARG A 269 -5.64 -26.87 -15.89
C ARG A 269 -4.89 -27.38 -17.12
N LYS A 270 -3.90 -26.66 -17.62
CA LYS A 270 -3.05 -27.11 -18.73
C LYS A 270 -2.03 -28.16 -18.31
N ASP A 271 -1.50 -28.05 -17.06
CA ASP A 271 -0.54 -29.01 -16.52
C ASP A 271 -1.22 -30.31 -15.99
N ALA A 272 -2.55 -30.34 -15.92
CA ALA A 272 -3.34 -31.48 -15.46
C ALA A 272 -4.10 -32.21 -16.59
N ALA A 273 -3.94 -31.78 -17.84
CA ALA A 273 -4.48 -32.41 -19.06
C ALA A 273 -3.36 -32.99 -19.92
#